data_89adc164989999b9e6dff8afb28d4d46
#
_entry.id   89adc164989999b9e6dff8afb28d4d46
#
_cell.length_a   1.000
_cell.length_b   1.000
_cell.length_c   1.000
_cell.angle_alpha   90.00
_cell.angle_beta   90.00
_cell.angle_gamma   90.00
#
_symmetry.space_group_name_H-M   'P 1'
#
loop_
_entity.id
_entity.type
_entity.pdbx_description
1 polymer ?
#
loop_
_entity_poly.entity_id
_entity_poly.type
_entity_poly.pdbx_seq_one_letter_code
_entity_poly.pdbx_strand_id
1 'polypeptide(L)'
;PLFVIEPDLWQLPDHSSRKWKFVRECLIDLNNSLNDIGLKLIIRIGNIQDVIKEFMEIFHVKSIYSHEETGNGWTFKRDQDLRCFLKNKNIKWYEYKQFGVFRGLKTRKNWSQKWERHISKNLITNPKRVNYFTDIPSHSLPSTTSLNLNVDKCPHRIRGGRKQGLNRLNKFLKYKIDNYQYSLSSPLKAFDGCSRM
;
A
#
# COMPACT_ATOMS: atom_id res chain seq x y z
N PRO A 1 -3.57 -9.32 9.75
CA PRO A 1 -3.51 -8.44 8.57
C PRO A 1 -3.80 -9.24 7.29
N LEU A 2 -4.62 -8.65 6.39
CA LEU A 2 -5.04 -9.23 5.13
C LEU A 2 -4.58 -8.33 3.97
N PHE A 3 -4.05 -8.93 2.92
CA PHE A 3 -3.80 -8.28 1.65
C PHE A 3 -4.49 -9.05 0.52
N VAL A 4 -5.37 -8.38 -0.21
CA VAL A 4 -6.10 -8.98 -1.33
C VAL A 4 -5.46 -8.54 -2.64
N ILE A 5 -5.08 -9.53 -3.44
CA ILE A 5 -4.57 -9.32 -4.79
C ILE A 5 -5.75 -9.48 -5.73
N GLU A 6 -6.24 -8.39 -6.26
CA GLU A 6 -7.38 -8.35 -7.18
C GLU A 6 -6.87 -8.42 -8.63
N PRO A 7 -7.04 -9.54 -9.35
CA PRO A 7 -6.48 -9.70 -10.70
C PRO A 7 -6.89 -8.60 -11.67
N ASP A 8 -8.15 -8.15 -11.61
CA ASP A 8 -8.68 -7.10 -12.49
C ASP A 8 -7.95 -5.76 -12.34
N LEU A 9 -7.52 -5.42 -11.11
CA LEU A 9 -6.71 -4.24 -10.85
C LEU A 9 -5.37 -4.33 -11.60
N TRP A 10 -4.78 -5.52 -11.66
CA TRP A 10 -3.47 -5.73 -12.29
C TRP A 10 -3.53 -5.76 -13.82
N GLN A 11 -4.73 -5.86 -14.42
CA GLN A 11 -4.93 -5.75 -15.88
C GLN A 11 -5.13 -4.30 -16.35
N LEU A 12 -5.21 -3.33 -15.44
CA LEU A 12 -5.36 -1.93 -15.83
C LEU A 12 -4.10 -1.39 -16.51
N PRO A 13 -4.23 -0.44 -17.45
CA PRO A 13 -3.10 0.08 -18.23
C PRO A 13 -2.00 0.75 -17.41
N ASP A 14 -2.33 1.25 -16.22
CA ASP A 14 -1.39 1.87 -15.28
C ASP A 14 -0.66 0.86 -14.40
N HIS A 15 -0.87 -0.44 -14.60
CA HIS A 15 -0.20 -1.53 -13.88
C HIS A 15 0.82 -2.26 -14.79
N SER A 16 1.88 -2.76 -14.18
CA SER A 16 2.97 -3.42 -14.89
C SER A 16 3.66 -4.48 -14.04
N SER A 17 4.42 -5.37 -14.67
CA SER A 17 5.24 -6.35 -13.95
C SER A 17 6.27 -5.68 -13.02
N ARG A 18 6.77 -4.49 -13.36
CA ARG A 18 7.67 -3.70 -12.52
C ARG A 18 6.98 -3.25 -11.23
N LYS A 19 5.75 -2.73 -11.34
CA LYS A 19 4.94 -2.33 -10.19
C LYS A 19 4.61 -3.54 -9.30
N TRP A 20 4.23 -4.66 -9.92
CA TRP A 20 3.98 -5.88 -9.17
C TRP A 20 5.22 -6.39 -8.43
N LYS A 21 6.37 -6.44 -9.08
CA LYS A 21 7.63 -6.84 -8.43
C LYS A 21 7.96 -5.97 -7.22
N PHE A 22 7.72 -4.66 -7.32
CA PHE A 22 7.89 -3.74 -6.20
C PHE A 22 6.93 -4.06 -5.05
N VAL A 23 5.63 -4.20 -5.34
CA VAL A 23 4.62 -4.53 -4.33
C VAL A 23 4.91 -5.89 -3.69
N ARG A 24 5.26 -6.89 -4.48
CA ARG A 24 5.62 -8.22 -3.99
C ARG A 24 6.80 -8.18 -3.00
N GLU A 25 7.82 -7.40 -3.30
CA GLU A 25 8.97 -7.21 -2.39
C GLU A 25 8.55 -6.49 -1.09
N CYS A 26 7.66 -5.49 -1.19
CA CYS A 26 7.09 -4.83 -0.01
C CYS A 26 6.29 -5.80 0.87
N LEU A 27 5.49 -6.68 0.27
CA LEU A 27 4.69 -7.67 1.01
C LEU A 27 5.57 -8.72 1.70
N ILE A 28 6.66 -9.13 1.08
CA ILE A 28 7.64 -10.04 1.70
C ILE A 28 8.28 -9.38 2.91
N ASP A 29 8.77 -8.14 2.76
CA ASP A 29 9.41 -7.39 3.86
C ASP A 29 8.42 -7.11 5.00
N LEU A 30 7.16 -6.76 4.67
CA LEU A 30 6.09 -6.59 5.64
C LEU A 30 5.80 -7.89 6.39
N ASN A 31 5.67 -9.02 5.69
CA ASN A 31 5.40 -10.29 6.34
C ASN A 31 6.53 -10.70 7.31
N ASN A 32 7.79 -10.45 6.94
CA ASN A 32 8.92 -10.68 7.86
C ASN A 32 8.79 -9.81 9.12
N SER A 33 8.50 -8.52 8.97
CA SER A 33 8.31 -7.61 10.10
C SER A 33 7.09 -7.97 10.97
N LEU A 34 6.04 -8.52 10.38
CA LEU A 34 4.86 -9.02 11.10
C LEU A 34 5.19 -10.28 11.89
N ASN A 35 5.99 -11.20 11.31
CA ASN A 35 6.42 -12.41 12.00
C ASN A 35 7.23 -12.09 13.29
N ASP A 36 8.03 -11.03 13.27
CA ASP A 36 8.80 -10.58 14.45
C ASP A 36 7.91 -10.22 15.65
N ILE A 37 6.66 -9.84 15.41
CA ILE A 37 5.67 -9.50 16.46
C ILE A 37 4.58 -10.57 16.62
N GLY A 38 4.80 -11.76 16.03
CA GLY A 38 3.90 -12.89 16.14
C GLY A 38 2.69 -12.86 15.20
N LEU A 39 2.68 -12.01 14.18
CA LEU A 39 1.64 -11.93 13.17
C LEU A 39 2.09 -12.57 11.85
N LYS A 40 1.12 -12.99 11.04
CA LYS A 40 1.33 -13.46 9.67
C LYS A 40 0.48 -12.62 8.71
N LEU A 41 1.05 -12.20 7.59
CA LEU A 41 0.30 -11.56 6.52
C LEU A 41 -0.50 -12.62 5.75
N ILE A 42 -1.82 -12.48 5.77
CA ILE A 42 -2.72 -13.34 5.01
C ILE A 42 -2.87 -12.77 3.61
N ILE A 43 -2.54 -13.57 2.60
CA ILE A 43 -2.71 -13.23 1.19
C ILE A 43 -3.96 -13.95 0.66
N ARG A 44 -4.80 -13.19 -0.06
CA ARG A 44 -5.91 -13.72 -0.84
C ARG A 44 -5.82 -13.20 -2.26
N ILE A 45 -6.29 -14.01 -3.21
CA ILE A 45 -6.35 -13.64 -4.63
C ILE A 45 -7.82 -13.73 -5.03
N GLY A 46 -8.38 -12.63 -5.54
CA GLY A 46 -9.78 -12.56 -5.95
C GLY A 46 -10.39 -11.18 -5.68
N ASN A 47 -11.68 -11.04 -5.91
CA ASN A 47 -12.42 -9.83 -5.59
C ASN A 47 -12.54 -9.67 -4.07
N ILE A 48 -12.37 -8.45 -3.57
CA ILE A 48 -12.39 -8.15 -2.13
C ILE A 48 -13.71 -8.56 -1.45
N GLN A 49 -14.86 -8.40 -2.12
CA GLN A 49 -16.15 -8.76 -1.53
C GLN A 49 -16.29 -10.27 -1.37
N ASP A 50 -15.80 -11.04 -2.34
CA ASP A 50 -15.85 -12.50 -2.28
C ASP A 50 -14.90 -13.04 -1.23
N VAL A 51 -13.72 -12.47 -1.12
CA VAL A 51 -12.78 -12.78 -0.04
C VAL A 51 -13.40 -12.50 1.34
N ILE A 52 -14.12 -11.39 1.50
CA ILE A 52 -14.79 -11.09 2.78
C ILE A 52 -15.94 -12.08 3.03
N LYS A 53 -16.69 -12.50 2.02
CA LYS A 53 -17.72 -13.54 2.18
C LYS A 53 -17.11 -14.85 2.68
N GLU A 54 -16.00 -15.31 2.08
CA GLU A 54 -15.27 -16.50 2.56
C GLU A 54 -14.89 -16.38 4.04
N PHE A 55 -14.39 -15.21 4.46
CA PHE A 55 -14.08 -14.97 5.87
C PHE A 55 -15.33 -14.97 6.77
N MET A 56 -16.47 -14.49 6.28
CA MET A 56 -17.74 -14.49 7.02
C MET A 56 -18.31 -15.90 7.20
N GLU A 57 -18.01 -16.83 6.32
CA GLU A 57 -18.40 -18.23 6.46
C GLU A 57 -17.65 -18.93 7.60
N ILE A 58 -16.42 -18.48 7.88
CA ILE A 58 -15.54 -19.10 8.88
C ILE A 58 -15.57 -18.32 10.20
N PHE A 59 -15.71 -16.99 10.13
CA PHE A 59 -15.58 -16.10 11.27
C PHE A 59 -16.75 -15.12 11.39
N HIS A 60 -17.04 -14.72 12.61
CA HIS A 60 -17.93 -13.60 12.87
C HIS A 60 -17.19 -12.27 12.67
N VAL A 61 -17.25 -11.72 11.45
CA VAL A 61 -16.57 -10.46 11.09
C VAL A 61 -17.38 -9.27 11.62
N LYS A 62 -16.90 -8.59 12.66
CA LYS A 62 -17.55 -7.40 13.26
C LYS A 62 -17.17 -6.10 12.58
N SER A 63 -15.90 -5.99 12.20
CA SER A 63 -15.36 -4.75 11.63
C SER A 63 -14.15 -4.98 10.77
N ILE A 64 -13.91 -4.06 9.85
CA ILE A 64 -12.75 -4.01 8.97
C ILE A 64 -12.03 -2.67 9.20
N TYR A 65 -10.71 -2.72 9.18
CA TYR A 65 -9.84 -1.56 9.33
C TYR A 65 -8.93 -1.45 8.13
N SER A 66 -8.87 -0.29 7.50
CA SER A 66 -7.97 -0.04 6.38
C SER A 66 -7.52 1.42 6.35
N HIS A 67 -6.59 1.73 5.46
CA HIS A 67 -6.32 3.10 5.08
C HIS A 67 -7.27 3.55 3.95
N GLU A 68 -7.52 4.86 3.87
CA GLU A 68 -8.24 5.46 2.75
C GLU A 68 -7.47 5.19 1.46
N GLU A 69 -8.14 4.62 0.48
CA GLU A 69 -7.59 4.47 -0.87
C GLU A 69 -7.68 5.81 -1.63
N THR A 70 -6.59 6.20 -2.26
CA THR A 70 -6.47 7.45 -3.04
C THR A 70 -5.97 7.19 -4.46
N GLY A 71 -6.15 5.98 -4.96
CA GLY A 71 -5.71 5.54 -6.27
C GLY A 71 -6.59 6.01 -7.43
N ASN A 72 -6.78 5.15 -8.39
CA ASN A 72 -7.50 5.45 -9.63
C ASN A 72 -9.03 5.26 -9.51
N GLY A 73 -9.76 5.50 -10.62
CA GLY A 73 -11.21 5.37 -10.66
C GLY A 73 -11.71 3.95 -10.37
N TRP A 74 -10.93 2.92 -10.73
CA TRP A 74 -11.27 1.53 -10.45
C TRP A 74 -11.29 1.26 -8.93
N THR A 75 -10.23 1.65 -8.21
CA THR A 75 -10.15 1.48 -6.76
C THR A 75 -11.22 2.29 -6.03
N PHE A 76 -11.54 3.48 -6.54
CA PHE A 76 -12.63 4.29 -6.00
C PHE A 76 -14.00 3.59 -6.13
N LYS A 77 -14.30 3.03 -7.31
CA LYS A 77 -15.54 2.28 -7.54
C LYS A 77 -15.61 1.03 -6.67
N ARG A 78 -14.53 0.25 -6.61
CA ARG A 78 -14.40 -0.93 -5.73
C ARG A 78 -14.74 -0.57 -4.29
N ASP A 79 -14.20 0.53 -3.76
CA ASP A 79 -14.44 0.95 -2.38
C ASP A 79 -15.89 1.40 -2.14
N GLN A 80 -16.53 2.03 -3.13
CA GLN A 80 -17.96 2.34 -3.04
C GLN A 80 -18.80 1.07 -2.95
N ASP A 81 -18.54 0.10 -3.84
CA ASP A 81 -19.27 -1.17 -3.88
C ASP A 81 -19.04 -1.98 -2.59
N LEU A 82 -17.80 -2.00 -2.10
CA LEU A 82 -17.46 -2.63 -0.82
C LEU A 82 -18.20 -1.97 0.35
N ARG A 83 -18.30 -0.64 0.37
CA ARG A 83 -19.02 0.09 1.43
C ARG A 83 -20.51 -0.28 1.45
N CYS A 84 -21.14 -0.35 0.28
CA CYS A 84 -22.52 -0.80 0.16
C CYS A 84 -22.69 -2.25 0.65
N PHE A 85 -21.79 -3.15 0.25
CA PHE A 85 -21.80 -4.55 0.66
C PHE A 85 -21.68 -4.69 2.20
N LEU A 86 -20.69 -4.03 2.81
CA LEU A 86 -20.44 -4.11 4.25
C LEU A 86 -21.61 -3.52 5.07
N LYS A 87 -22.20 -2.42 4.59
CA LYS A 87 -23.40 -1.84 5.21
C LYS A 87 -24.57 -2.82 5.23
N ASN A 88 -24.82 -3.51 4.11
CA ASN A 88 -25.89 -4.52 4.01
C ASN A 88 -25.63 -5.75 4.90
N LYS A 89 -24.38 -6.00 5.27
CA LYS A 89 -23.97 -7.08 6.19
C LYS A 89 -23.79 -6.63 7.64
N ASN A 90 -24.11 -5.36 7.96
CA ASN A 90 -23.90 -4.75 9.27
C ASN A 90 -22.45 -4.82 9.78
N ILE A 91 -21.48 -4.82 8.87
CA ILE A 91 -20.06 -4.81 9.19
C ILE A 91 -19.55 -3.37 9.20
N LYS A 92 -18.92 -2.95 10.30
CA LYS A 92 -18.34 -1.62 10.42
C LYS A 92 -17.03 -1.53 9.66
N TRP A 93 -16.85 -0.51 8.83
CA TRP A 93 -15.61 -0.25 8.13
C TRP A 93 -14.99 1.06 8.63
N TYR A 94 -13.78 0.96 9.20
CA TYR A 94 -13.00 2.09 9.70
C TYR A 94 -11.86 2.39 8.73
N GLU A 95 -11.91 3.56 8.09
CA GLU A 95 -10.88 4.02 7.18
C GLU A 95 -10.02 5.09 7.86
N TYR A 96 -8.71 4.94 7.81
CA TYR A 96 -7.74 5.87 8.38
C TYR A 96 -6.94 6.56 7.29
N LYS A 97 -6.66 7.84 7.48
CA LYS A 97 -5.80 8.60 6.58
C LYS A 97 -4.37 8.09 6.65
N GLN A 98 -3.79 7.78 5.51
CA GLN A 98 -2.41 7.34 5.39
C GLN A 98 -1.48 8.48 5.00
N PHE A 99 -1.93 9.33 4.09
CA PHE A 99 -1.17 10.45 3.54
C PHE A 99 -1.85 11.78 3.82
N GLY A 100 -1.15 12.89 3.54
CA GLY A 100 -1.73 14.23 3.59
C GLY A 100 -2.76 14.53 2.48
N VAL A 101 -3.27 13.50 1.80
CA VAL A 101 -4.37 13.61 0.85
C VAL A 101 -5.69 13.65 1.61
N PHE A 102 -6.54 14.60 1.28
CA PHE A 102 -7.85 14.75 1.89
C PHE A 102 -8.92 14.49 0.81
N ARG A 103 -9.64 13.38 0.93
CA ARG A 103 -10.73 13.04 0.02
C ARG A 103 -11.83 14.11 0.10
N GLY A 104 -12.44 14.43 -1.05
CA GLY A 104 -13.60 15.32 -1.10
C GLY A 104 -13.34 16.80 -0.78
N LEU A 105 -12.09 17.27 -0.87
CA LEU A 105 -11.80 18.69 -0.72
C LEU A 105 -12.48 19.51 -1.82
N LYS A 106 -13.40 20.39 -1.42
CA LYS A 106 -14.06 21.35 -2.33
C LYS A 106 -13.16 22.52 -2.71
N THR A 107 -12.15 22.83 -1.91
CA THR A 107 -11.23 23.94 -2.11
C THR A 107 -9.86 23.61 -1.52
N ARG A 108 -8.80 24.17 -2.13
CA ARG A 108 -7.42 24.08 -1.62
C ARG A 108 -7.13 25.03 -0.45
N LYS A 109 -8.05 25.88 -0.07
CA LYS A 109 -7.87 26.82 1.05
C LYS A 109 -7.49 26.04 2.32
N ASN A 110 -6.42 26.48 2.98
CA ASN A 110 -5.88 25.88 4.20
C ASN A 110 -5.38 24.42 4.06
N TRP A 111 -5.08 23.97 2.81
CA TRP A 111 -4.56 22.63 2.59
C TRP A 111 -3.21 22.40 3.30
N SER A 112 -2.28 23.36 3.18
CA SER A 112 -0.95 23.29 3.83
C SER A 112 -1.08 23.09 5.34
N GLN A 113 -1.93 23.88 6.01
CA GLN A 113 -2.16 23.76 7.46
C GLN A 113 -2.74 22.39 7.84
N LYS A 114 -3.65 21.84 7.02
CA LYS A 114 -4.20 20.49 7.24
C LYS A 114 -3.12 19.43 7.06
N TRP A 115 -2.27 19.59 6.05
CA TRP A 115 -1.16 18.68 5.77
C TRP A 115 -0.12 18.73 6.90
N GLU A 116 0.32 19.91 7.32
CA GLU A 116 1.23 20.11 8.45
C GLU A 116 0.69 19.46 9.73
N ARG A 117 -0.58 19.71 10.06
CA ARG A 117 -1.24 19.06 11.21
C ARG A 117 -1.26 17.53 11.09
N HIS A 118 -1.34 16.99 9.89
CA HIS A 118 -1.32 15.55 9.67
C HIS A 118 0.08 14.97 9.89
N ILE A 119 1.12 15.58 9.31
CA ILE A 119 2.49 15.08 9.39
C ILE A 119 3.17 15.33 10.74
N SER A 120 2.71 16.35 11.49
CA SER A 120 3.25 16.68 12.82
C SER A 120 2.71 15.77 13.93
N LYS A 121 1.84 14.82 13.62
CA LYS A 121 1.37 13.84 14.60
C LYS A 121 2.49 12.90 15.00
N ASN A 122 2.50 12.55 16.28
CA ASN A 122 3.42 11.53 16.78
C ASN A 122 3.23 10.20 16.05
N LEU A 123 4.34 9.53 15.78
CA LEU A 123 4.32 8.17 15.25
C LEU A 123 3.72 7.22 16.28
N ILE A 124 2.83 6.37 15.81
CA ILE A 124 2.27 5.29 16.64
C ILE A 124 3.35 4.22 16.79
N THR A 125 3.63 3.83 18.03
CA THR A 125 4.59 2.77 18.31
C THR A 125 4.05 1.43 17.86
N ASN A 126 4.92 0.61 17.28
CA ASN A 126 4.55 -0.76 16.90
C ASN A 126 4.21 -1.60 18.14
N PRO A 127 3.20 -2.47 18.08
CA PRO A 127 2.93 -3.41 19.14
C PRO A 127 4.13 -4.36 19.31
N LYS A 128 4.45 -4.72 20.57
CA LYS A 128 5.56 -5.64 20.85
C LYS A 128 5.21 -7.09 20.49
N ARG A 129 3.97 -7.48 20.71
CA ARG A 129 3.44 -8.80 20.41
C ARG A 129 1.93 -8.71 20.21
N VAL A 130 1.41 -9.50 19.30
CA VAL A 130 -0.03 -9.60 19.03
C VAL A 130 -0.44 -11.06 19.02
N ASN A 131 -1.52 -11.38 19.74
CA ASN A 131 -2.15 -12.69 19.65
C ASN A 131 -3.18 -12.67 18.53
N TYR A 132 -3.15 -13.67 17.65
CA TYR A 132 -4.10 -13.77 16.54
C TYR A 132 -4.39 -15.25 16.21
N PHE A 133 -5.41 -15.47 15.39
CA PHE A 133 -5.69 -16.81 14.86
C PHE A 133 -4.61 -17.23 13.87
N THR A 134 -3.99 -18.38 14.11
CA THR A 134 -2.85 -18.86 13.30
C THR A 134 -3.25 -19.68 12.10
N ASP A 135 -4.43 -20.29 12.13
CA ASP A 135 -4.85 -21.33 11.16
C ASP A 135 -5.65 -20.78 9.96
N ILE A 136 -5.48 -19.49 9.66
CA ILE A 136 -6.06 -18.89 8.46
C ILE A 136 -5.20 -19.26 7.24
N PRO A 137 -5.75 -20.02 6.26
CA PRO A 137 -5.02 -20.32 5.04
C PRO A 137 -4.59 -19.07 4.31
N SER A 138 -3.41 -19.06 3.72
CA SER A 138 -2.87 -17.94 2.96
C SER A 138 -2.37 -18.41 1.61
N HIS A 139 -2.72 -17.71 0.55
CA HIS A 139 -2.17 -17.98 -0.77
C HIS A 139 -0.69 -17.59 -0.84
N SER A 140 0.05 -18.20 -1.73
CA SER A 140 1.38 -17.73 -2.09
C SER A 140 1.29 -16.45 -2.94
N LEU A 141 2.32 -15.61 -2.89
CA LEU A 141 2.41 -14.42 -3.75
C LEU A 141 2.58 -14.86 -5.21
N PRO A 142 1.66 -14.50 -6.13
CA PRO A 142 1.71 -14.93 -7.51
C PRO A 142 2.95 -14.42 -8.24
N SER A 143 3.32 -15.10 -9.30
CA SER A 143 4.34 -14.63 -10.25
C SER A 143 3.77 -13.53 -11.15
N THR A 144 4.64 -12.85 -11.89
CA THR A 144 4.20 -11.89 -12.93
C THR A 144 3.41 -12.60 -14.04
N THR A 145 3.80 -13.83 -14.38
CA THR A 145 3.10 -14.66 -15.37
C THR A 145 1.72 -15.09 -14.89
N SER A 146 1.58 -15.47 -13.62
CA SER A 146 0.28 -15.85 -13.05
C SER A 146 -0.72 -14.68 -13.03
N LEU A 147 -0.24 -13.44 -13.02
CA LEU A 147 -1.05 -12.23 -13.16
C LEU A 147 -1.15 -11.74 -14.61
N ASN A 148 -0.72 -12.53 -15.60
CA ASN A 148 -0.71 -12.16 -17.02
C ASN A 148 -0.04 -10.81 -17.31
N LEU A 149 0.99 -10.45 -16.54
CA LEU A 149 1.72 -9.21 -16.71
C LEU A 149 2.88 -9.39 -17.68
N ASN A 150 2.96 -8.51 -18.67
CA ASN A 150 4.05 -8.50 -19.64
C ASN A 150 5.41 -8.35 -18.98
N VAL A 151 6.40 -9.06 -19.51
CA VAL A 151 7.77 -8.98 -19.00
C VAL A 151 8.32 -7.57 -19.24
N ASP A 152 8.81 -6.96 -18.16
CA ASP A 152 9.45 -5.65 -18.18
C ASP A 152 10.94 -5.80 -17.85
N LYS A 153 11.79 -5.54 -18.85
CA LYS A 153 13.26 -5.57 -18.71
C LYS A 153 13.77 -4.27 -18.10
N CYS A 154 13.53 -4.03 -16.83
CA CYS A 154 14.09 -2.89 -16.10
C CYS A 154 15.06 -3.38 -15.00
N PRO A 155 16.34 -3.58 -15.30
CA PRO A 155 17.32 -4.12 -14.34
C PRO A 155 17.57 -3.15 -13.17
N HIS A 156 17.46 -1.84 -13.40
CA HIS A 156 17.71 -0.79 -12.41
C HIS A 156 16.44 -0.24 -11.77
N ARG A 157 15.36 -1.04 -11.73
CA ARG A 157 14.13 -0.63 -11.06
C ARG A 157 14.34 -0.41 -9.55
N ILE A 158 13.52 0.42 -8.98
CA ILE A 158 13.45 0.58 -7.52
C ILE A 158 12.97 -0.74 -6.91
N ARG A 159 13.66 -1.20 -5.87
CA ARG A 159 13.25 -2.36 -5.10
C ARG A 159 12.31 -1.97 -3.98
N GLY A 160 11.32 -2.82 -3.71
CA GLY A 160 10.35 -2.63 -2.62
C GLY A 160 10.92 -3.00 -1.25
N GLY A 161 10.17 -2.62 -0.22
CA GLY A 161 10.47 -2.91 1.18
C GLY A 161 10.94 -1.70 1.98
N ARG A 162 10.57 -1.65 3.26
CA ARG A 162 10.89 -0.56 4.19
C ARG A 162 12.40 -0.34 4.33
N LYS A 163 13.15 -1.44 4.46
CA LYS A 163 14.62 -1.36 4.58
C LYS A 163 15.25 -0.67 3.37
N GLN A 164 14.77 -1.00 2.16
CA GLN A 164 15.23 -0.37 0.92
C GLN A 164 14.85 1.11 0.86
N GLY A 165 13.61 1.44 1.27
CA GLY A 165 13.14 2.83 1.33
C GLY A 165 13.97 3.67 2.30
N LEU A 166 14.22 3.19 3.52
CA LEU A 166 15.04 3.87 4.51
C LEU A 166 16.48 4.06 4.07
N ASN A 167 17.10 3.05 3.45
CA ASN A 167 18.44 3.17 2.91
C ASN A 167 18.51 4.26 1.82
N ARG A 168 17.50 4.34 0.97
CA ARG A 168 17.41 5.35 -0.09
C ARG A 168 17.20 6.75 0.50
N LEU A 169 16.30 6.88 1.47
CA LEU A 169 16.08 8.14 2.18
C LEU A 169 17.37 8.64 2.85
N ASN A 170 18.06 7.78 3.59
CA ASN A 170 19.32 8.14 4.26
C ASN A 170 20.40 8.58 3.26
N LYS A 171 20.53 7.88 2.12
CA LYS A 171 21.45 8.29 1.06
C LYS A 171 21.07 9.64 0.47
N PHE A 172 19.79 9.90 0.25
CA PHE A 172 19.31 11.18 -0.24
C PHE A 172 19.63 12.32 0.74
N LEU A 173 19.26 12.15 2.02
CA LEU A 173 19.52 13.15 3.07
C LEU A 173 21.01 13.41 3.28
N LYS A 174 21.87 12.40 3.13
CA LYS A 174 23.31 12.53 3.35
C LYS A 174 24.07 13.15 2.18
N TYR A 175 23.63 12.88 0.93
CA TYR A 175 24.47 13.17 -0.24
C TYR A 175 23.80 14.05 -1.31
N LYS A 176 22.48 14.21 -1.27
CA LYS A 176 21.75 14.83 -2.39
C LYS A 176 20.87 16.02 -1.99
N ILE A 177 20.48 16.12 -0.73
CA ILE A 177 19.49 17.10 -0.28
C ILE A 177 19.92 18.54 -0.56
N ASP A 178 21.19 18.88 -0.35
CA ASP A 178 21.70 20.25 -0.50
C ASP A 178 21.63 20.76 -1.96
N ASN A 179 21.77 19.84 -2.91
CA ASN A 179 21.72 20.15 -4.34
C ASN A 179 20.38 19.80 -5.00
N TYR A 180 19.40 19.32 -4.24
CA TYR A 180 18.16 18.80 -4.79
C TYR A 180 17.38 19.85 -5.59
N GLN A 181 17.25 21.07 -5.05
CA GLN A 181 16.52 22.14 -5.70
C GLN A 181 17.13 22.54 -7.04
N TYR A 182 18.47 22.62 -7.11
CA TYR A 182 19.18 22.93 -8.36
C TYR A 182 19.14 21.81 -9.39
N SER A 183 19.06 20.58 -8.92
CA SER A 183 19.00 19.38 -9.77
C SER A 183 17.60 19.12 -10.32
N LEU A 184 16.55 19.47 -9.59
CA LEU A 184 15.16 19.17 -9.92
C LEU A 184 14.72 19.74 -11.28
N SER A 185 15.18 20.96 -11.60
CA SER A 185 14.81 21.66 -12.84
C SER A 185 15.82 21.48 -13.99
N SER A 186 16.86 20.66 -13.80
CA SER A 186 17.89 20.43 -14.81
C SER A 186 17.86 18.97 -15.28
N PRO A 187 17.46 18.67 -16.52
CA PRO A 187 17.41 17.29 -17.03
C PRO A 187 18.75 16.53 -16.90
N LEU A 188 19.86 17.21 -17.14
CA LEU A 188 21.20 16.63 -17.05
C LEU A 188 21.62 16.34 -15.61
N LYS A 189 21.28 17.22 -14.67
CA LYS A 189 21.61 17.05 -13.24
C LYS A 189 20.60 16.18 -12.49
N ALA A 190 19.36 16.08 -13.00
CA ALA A 190 18.29 15.30 -12.36
C ALA A 190 18.60 13.80 -12.29
N PHE A 191 19.41 13.30 -13.21
CA PHE A 191 19.76 11.87 -13.26
C PHE A 191 20.40 11.40 -11.95
N ASP A 192 21.34 12.16 -11.40
CA ASP A 192 22.03 11.82 -10.14
C ASP A 192 21.53 12.64 -8.95
N GLY A 193 20.93 13.80 -9.18
CA GLY A 193 20.54 14.77 -8.16
C GLY A 193 19.15 14.56 -7.57
N CYS A 194 18.23 13.87 -8.27
CA CYS A 194 16.87 13.64 -7.78
C CYS A 194 16.78 12.51 -6.78
N SER A 195 15.74 12.58 -5.94
CA SER A 195 15.50 11.60 -4.87
C SER A 195 15.24 10.19 -5.41
N ARG A 196 14.52 10.05 -6.51
CA ARG A 196 14.01 8.76 -7.03
C ARG A 196 13.43 7.86 -5.93
N MET A 197 12.75 8.49 -4.97
CA MET A 197 12.05 7.78 -3.87
C MET A 197 10.72 7.22 -4.33
#